data_ec7eb431a6d54e40e76705b948c43a62
#
_entry.id   ec7eb431a6d54e40e76705b948c43a62
#
_cell.length_a   1.000
_cell.length_b   1.000
_cell.length_c   1.000
_cell.angle_alpha   90.00
_cell.angle_beta   90.00
_cell.angle_gamma   90.00
#
_symmetry.space_group_name_H-M   'P 1'
#
loop_
_entity.id
_entity.type
_entity.pdbx_description
1 polymer ?
#
loop_
_entity_poly.entity_id
_entity_poly.type
_entity_poly.pdbx_seq_one_letter_code
_entity_poly.pdbx_strand_id
1 'polypeptide(L)'
;MVDASMAVPLFVEEPASGPAGRLFADPERLVVPDIFRLEVMAALARRCRRGEIAPADVVAGGALLDRLGLVAVPHGPLLGEALRLSLDRRHPLQDCVYLVLARRREAALATCDATLAALAEHLSIPLWSHA
;
A
#
# COMPACT_ATOMS: atom_id res chain seq x y z
N MET A 1 -3.22 7.55 -3.37
CA MET A 1 -3.14 6.08 -3.36
C MET A 1 -1.88 5.62 -2.64
N VAL A 2 -2.01 4.71 -1.73
CA VAL A 2 -0.88 4.16 -0.98
C VAL A 2 -0.95 2.64 -0.98
N ASP A 3 0.18 1.96 -1.21
CA ASP A 3 0.23 0.51 -1.11
C ASP A 3 0.70 0.06 0.28
N ALA A 4 0.59 -1.24 0.57
CA ALA A 4 0.88 -1.78 1.90
C ALA A 4 2.35 -1.59 2.33
N SER A 5 3.28 -1.49 1.38
CA SER A 5 4.71 -1.32 1.69
C SER A 5 5.00 0.00 2.42
N MET A 6 4.17 1.02 2.22
CA MET A 6 4.32 2.32 2.90
C MET A 6 3.81 2.31 4.34
N ALA A 7 2.98 1.35 4.71
CA ALA A 7 2.43 1.28 6.07
C ALA A 7 3.36 0.57 7.06
N VAL A 8 4.11 -0.44 6.60
CA VAL A 8 5.04 -1.19 7.46
C VAL A 8 6.05 -0.27 8.16
N PRO A 9 6.64 0.73 7.49
CA PRO A 9 7.58 1.66 8.14
C PRO A 9 6.99 2.49 9.29
N LEU A 10 5.68 2.51 9.47
CA LEU A 10 5.04 3.14 10.64
C LEU A 10 5.25 2.32 11.91
N PHE A 11 5.50 1.02 11.78
CA PHE A 11 5.56 0.09 12.91
C PHE A 11 6.95 -0.51 13.13
N VAL A 12 7.81 -0.44 12.12
CA VAL A 12 9.20 -0.91 12.16
C VAL A 12 10.09 0.24 11.73
N GLU A 13 11.11 0.56 12.52
CA GLU A 13 12.04 1.64 12.19
C GLU A 13 12.90 1.25 11.00
N GLU A 14 12.80 2.01 9.92
CA GLU A 14 13.55 1.82 8.70
C GLU A 14 13.64 3.14 7.92
N PRO A 15 14.44 3.23 6.83
CA PRO A 15 14.65 4.52 6.12
C PRO A 15 13.37 5.20 5.67
N ALA A 16 12.32 4.43 5.34
CA ALA A 16 11.04 4.98 4.90
C ALA A 16 10.12 5.45 6.04
N SER A 17 10.52 5.30 7.32
CA SER A 17 9.66 5.66 8.45
C SER A 17 9.30 7.15 8.50
N GLY A 18 10.25 8.03 8.20
CA GLY A 18 9.97 9.47 8.13
C GLY A 18 8.98 9.83 7.02
N PRO A 19 9.24 9.43 5.76
CA PRO A 19 8.28 9.63 4.67
C PRO A 19 6.90 9.03 4.95
N ALA A 20 6.84 7.82 5.49
CA ALA A 20 5.57 7.16 5.85
C ALA A 20 4.81 7.98 6.89
N GLY A 21 5.50 8.47 7.93
CA GLY A 21 4.88 9.32 8.95
C GLY A 21 4.26 10.57 8.35
N ARG A 22 4.92 11.21 7.41
CA ARG A 22 4.39 12.39 6.73
C ARG A 22 3.18 12.06 5.85
N LEU A 23 3.24 10.94 5.14
CA LEU A 23 2.13 10.50 4.30
C LEU A 23 0.87 10.21 5.11
N PHE A 24 1.02 9.49 6.22
CA PHE A 24 -0.12 9.08 7.07
C PHE A 24 -0.54 10.15 8.08
N ALA A 25 0.11 11.31 8.11
CA ALA A 25 -0.32 12.43 8.95
C ALA A 25 -1.69 13.00 8.54
N ASP A 26 -2.10 12.77 7.30
CA ASP A 26 -3.37 13.25 6.75
C ASP A 26 -4.12 12.07 6.08
N PRO A 27 -4.54 11.06 6.88
CA PRO A 27 -5.04 9.79 6.35
C PRO A 27 -6.34 9.89 5.55
N GLU A 28 -7.19 10.89 5.82
CA GLU A 28 -8.44 11.08 5.08
C GLU A 28 -8.23 11.46 3.62
N ARG A 29 -7.01 11.85 3.24
CA ARG A 29 -6.64 12.13 1.85
C ARG A 29 -6.10 10.92 1.12
N LEU A 30 -5.94 9.81 1.83
CA LEU A 30 -5.39 8.57 1.27
C LEU A 30 -6.50 7.65 0.82
N VAL A 31 -6.34 7.11 -0.38
CA VAL A 31 -7.26 6.14 -0.97
C VAL A 31 -6.54 4.80 -1.07
N VAL A 32 -7.21 3.72 -0.69
CA VAL A 32 -6.67 2.36 -0.74
C VAL A 32 -7.73 1.40 -1.27
N PRO A 33 -7.34 0.32 -1.95
CA PRO A 33 -8.28 -0.78 -2.18
C PRO A 33 -8.54 -1.50 -0.85
N ASP A 34 -9.69 -2.14 -0.72
CA ASP A 34 -10.08 -2.80 0.54
C ASP A 34 -9.23 -4.03 0.91
N ILE A 35 -8.30 -4.44 0.03
CA ILE A 35 -7.29 -5.46 0.35
C ILE A 35 -6.12 -4.88 1.17
N PHE A 36 -5.99 -3.57 1.26
CA PHE A 36 -4.86 -2.89 1.92
C PHE A 36 -4.68 -3.34 3.37
N ARG A 37 -5.74 -3.34 4.15
CA ARG A 37 -5.70 -3.73 5.57
C ARG A 37 -5.17 -5.15 5.74
N LEU A 38 -5.67 -6.09 4.94
CA LEU A 38 -5.20 -7.47 4.96
C LEU A 38 -3.73 -7.58 4.60
N GLU A 39 -3.29 -6.87 3.58
CA GLU A 39 -1.90 -6.91 3.14
C GLU A 39 -0.94 -6.31 4.16
N VAL A 40 -1.31 -5.21 4.81
CA VAL A 40 -0.50 -4.61 5.87
C VAL A 40 -0.38 -5.58 7.05
N MET A 41 -1.49 -6.14 7.50
CA MET A 41 -1.49 -7.11 8.61
C MET A 41 -0.67 -8.35 8.27
N ALA A 42 -0.76 -8.85 7.04
CA ALA A 42 0.03 -9.98 6.58
C ALA A 42 1.53 -9.65 6.58
N ALA A 43 1.90 -8.45 6.15
CA ALA A 43 3.29 -8.00 6.17
C ALA A 43 3.83 -7.87 7.60
N LEU A 44 3.05 -7.30 8.51
CA LEU A 44 3.42 -7.20 9.93
C LEU A 44 3.56 -8.58 10.56
N ALA A 45 2.66 -9.50 10.26
CA ALA A 45 2.74 -10.88 10.75
C ALA A 45 4.01 -11.57 10.27
N ARG A 46 4.43 -11.36 9.01
CA ARG A 46 5.70 -11.89 8.50
C ARG A 46 6.91 -11.34 9.26
N ARG A 47 6.92 -10.02 9.54
CA ARG A 47 7.99 -9.38 10.31
C ARG A 47 8.02 -9.90 11.73
N CYS A 48 6.86 -10.19 12.33
CA CYS A 48 6.77 -10.80 13.66
C CYS A 48 7.40 -12.20 13.66
N ARG A 49 7.13 -13.02 12.65
CA ARG A 49 7.72 -14.35 12.54
C ARG A 49 9.25 -14.31 12.38
N ARG A 50 9.79 -13.21 11.88
CA ARG A 50 11.24 -12.98 11.78
C ARG A 50 11.85 -12.42 13.08
N GLY A 51 11.03 -12.16 14.09
CA GLY A 51 11.49 -11.56 15.34
C GLY A 51 11.71 -10.05 15.29
N GLU A 52 11.24 -9.37 14.24
CA GLU A 52 11.47 -7.93 14.05
C GLU A 52 10.46 -7.05 14.77
N ILE A 53 9.31 -7.61 15.15
CA ILE A 53 8.23 -6.89 15.84
C ILE A 53 7.52 -7.84 16.80
N ALA A 54 7.17 -7.36 17.99
CA ALA A 54 6.48 -8.17 18.99
C ALA A 54 5.02 -8.44 18.60
N PRO A 55 4.45 -9.62 18.97
CA PRO A 55 3.03 -9.91 18.66
C PRO A 55 2.05 -8.86 19.15
N ALA A 56 2.27 -8.29 20.33
CA ALA A 56 1.40 -7.24 20.87
C ALA A 56 1.41 -5.97 19.99
N ASP A 57 2.57 -5.65 19.40
CA ASP A 57 2.70 -4.48 18.51
C ASP A 57 2.03 -4.72 17.16
N VAL A 58 2.02 -5.96 16.68
CA VAL A 58 1.28 -6.34 15.47
C VAL A 58 -0.23 -6.13 15.68
N VAL A 59 -0.75 -6.60 16.80
CA VAL A 59 -2.17 -6.44 17.15
C VAL A 59 -2.53 -4.96 17.30
N ALA A 60 -1.69 -4.19 17.99
CA ALA A 60 -1.89 -2.75 18.15
C ALA A 60 -1.85 -2.02 16.80
N GLY A 61 -0.95 -2.42 15.90
CA GLY A 61 -0.86 -1.88 14.54
C GLY A 61 -2.12 -2.12 13.73
N GLY A 62 -2.69 -3.33 13.82
CA GLY A 62 -3.96 -3.65 13.17
C GLY A 62 -5.11 -2.77 13.66
N ALA A 63 -5.19 -2.56 14.98
CA ALA A 63 -6.20 -1.67 15.57
C ALA A 63 -6.01 -0.21 15.14
N LEU A 64 -4.76 0.23 15.02
CA LEU A 64 -4.46 1.59 14.54
C LEU A 64 -4.93 1.78 13.09
N LEU A 65 -4.68 0.81 12.21
CA LEU A 65 -5.16 0.87 10.82
C LEU A 65 -6.67 1.06 10.74
N ASP A 66 -7.42 0.40 11.61
CA ASP A 66 -8.88 0.51 11.64
C ASP A 66 -9.36 1.92 12.02
N ARG A 67 -8.53 2.66 12.74
CA ARG A 67 -8.87 4.01 13.23
C ARG A 67 -8.35 5.14 12.32
N LEU A 68 -7.57 4.84 11.30
CA LEU A 68 -6.95 5.87 10.47
C LEU A 68 -7.92 6.63 9.56
N GLY A 69 -9.11 6.11 9.31
CA GLY A 69 -10.08 6.81 8.46
C GLY A 69 -9.67 6.86 6.99
N LEU A 70 -8.93 5.88 6.51
CA LEU A 70 -8.56 5.77 5.10
C LEU A 70 -9.81 5.56 4.24
N VAL A 71 -9.79 6.12 3.03
CA VAL A 71 -10.86 5.89 2.05
C VAL A 71 -10.61 4.53 1.39
N ALA A 72 -11.38 3.52 1.79
CA ALA A 72 -11.26 2.16 1.23
C ALA A 72 -12.24 1.96 0.08
N VAL A 73 -11.73 1.47 -1.06
CA VAL A 73 -12.50 1.22 -2.27
C VAL A 73 -12.61 -0.29 -2.50
N PRO A 74 -13.81 -0.83 -2.77
CA PRO A 74 -13.97 -2.25 -3.06
C PRO A 74 -13.09 -2.69 -4.23
N HIS A 75 -12.37 -3.79 -4.05
CA HIS A 75 -11.47 -4.28 -5.10
C HIS A 75 -12.19 -5.05 -6.21
N GLY A 76 -13.37 -5.59 -5.95
CA GLY A 76 -14.08 -6.41 -6.93
C GLY A 76 -14.19 -5.78 -8.31
N PRO A 77 -14.67 -4.52 -8.43
CA PRO A 77 -14.78 -3.85 -9.72
C PRO A 77 -13.44 -3.58 -10.42
N LEU A 78 -12.33 -3.70 -9.71
CA LEU A 78 -10.98 -3.45 -10.26
C LEU A 78 -10.34 -4.73 -10.81
N LEU A 79 -10.83 -5.91 -10.42
CA LEU A 79 -10.15 -7.18 -10.69
C LEU A 79 -10.01 -7.51 -12.18
N GLY A 80 -11.02 -7.26 -12.99
CA GLY A 80 -10.95 -7.59 -14.41
C GLY A 80 -9.82 -6.84 -15.12
N GLU A 81 -9.71 -5.55 -14.90
CA GLU A 81 -8.64 -4.71 -15.47
C GLU A 81 -7.29 -5.06 -14.85
N ALA A 82 -7.26 -5.29 -13.53
CA ALA A 82 -6.04 -5.67 -12.84
C ALA A 82 -5.49 -7.02 -13.33
N LEU A 83 -6.39 -7.99 -13.61
CA LEU A 83 -5.98 -9.29 -14.12
C LEU A 83 -5.35 -9.17 -15.51
N ARG A 84 -5.96 -8.39 -16.41
CA ARG A 84 -5.38 -8.15 -17.73
C ARG A 84 -4.00 -7.50 -17.63
N LEU A 85 -3.85 -6.51 -16.76
CA LEU A 85 -2.58 -5.84 -16.53
C LEU A 85 -1.53 -6.80 -15.96
N SER A 86 -1.94 -7.63 -14.99
CA SER A 86 -1.07 -8.64 -14.37
C SER A 86 -0.51 -9.63 -15.42
N LEU A 87 -1.37 -10.11 -16.31
CA LEU A 87 -0.97 -11.04 -17.35
C LEU A 87 -0.08 -10.37 -18.39
N ASP A 88 -0.41 -9.16 -18.81
CA ASP A 88 0.30 -8.40 -19.81
C ASP A 88 1.71 -8.03 -19.34
N ARG A 89 1.84 -7.60 -18.10
CA ARG A 89 3.10 -7.11 -17.53
C ARG A 89 3.83 -8.14 -16.67
N ARG A 90 3.27 -9.34 -16.49
CA ARG A 90 3.85 -10.40 -15.65
C ARG A 90 4.15 -9.88 -14.24
N HIS A 91 3.19 -9.19 -13.66
CA HIS A 91 3.31 -8.56 -12.35
C HIS A 91 2.24 -9.11 -11.40
N PRO A 92 2.51 -9.22 -10.08
CA PRO A 92 1.51 -9.76 -9.14
C PRO A 92 0.18 -9.04 -9.22
N LEU A 93 -0.91 -9.81 -9.17
CA LEU A 93 -2.27 -9.29 -9.31
C LEU A 93 -2.60 -8.24 -8.25
N GLN A 94 -2.20 -8.48 -7.00
CA GLN A 94 -2.48 -7.55 -5.91
C GLN A 94 -1.93 -6.16 -6.19
N ASP A 95 -0.69 -6.07 -6.69
CA ASP A 95 -0.06 -4.80 -7.04
C ASP A 95 -0.82 -4.11 -8.17
N CYS A 96 -1.31 -4.89 -9.14
CA CYS A 96 -2.07 -4.35 -10.26
C CYS A 96 -3.41 -3.75 -9.81
N VAL A 97 -4.00 -4.25 -8.72
CA VAL A 97 -5.20 -3.63 -8.12
C VAL A 97 -4.91 -2.20 -7.69
N TYR A 98 -3.77 -1.95 -7.04
CA TYR A 98 -3.35 -0.59 -6.66
C TYR A 98 -3.15 0.31 -7.87
N LEU A 99 -2.48 -0.20 -8.91
CA LEU A 99 -2.22 0.56 -10.14
C LEU A 99 -3.51 0.95 -10.86
N VAL A 100 -4.45 0.02 -10.98
CA VAL A 100 -5.75 0.29 -11.60
C VAL A 100 -6.52 1.34 -10.81
N LEU A 101 -6.54 1.24 -9.49
CA LEU A 101 -7.22 2.22 -8.65
C LEU A 101 -6.56 3.60 -8.75
N ALA A 102 -5.24 3.68 -8.72
CA ALA A 102 -4.51 4.92 -8.88
C ALA A 102 -4.86 5.60 -10.21
N ARG A 103 -4.88 4.83 -11.29
CA ARG A 103 -5.21 5.34 -12.63
C ARG A 103 -6.65 5.85 -12.71
N ARG A 104 -7.60 5.09 -12.19
CA ARG A 104 -9.03 5.49 -12.19
C ARG A 104 -9.29 6.74 -11.36
N ARG A 105 -8.54 6.94 -10.29
CA ARG A 105 -8.67 8.11 -9.41
C ARG A 105 -7.77 9.27 -9.80
N GLU A 106 -6.95 9.08 -10.85
CA GLU A 106 -5.95 10.08 -11.23
C GLU A 106 -5.08 10.49 -10.04
N ALA A 107 -4.71 9.50 -9.23
CA ALA A 107 -3.97 9.71 -7.99
C ALA A 107 -2.51 9.31 -8.16
N ALA A 108 -1.63 9.98 -7.44
CA ALA A 108 -0.24 9.55 -7.33
C ALA A 108 -0.15 8.29 -6.44
N LEU A 109 0.80 7.42 -6.74
CA LEU A 109 1.07 6.20 -5.98
C LEU A 109 2.23 6.43 -5.01
N ALA A 110 2.02 6.11 -3.75
CA ALA A 110 3.08 6.07 -2.74
C ALA A 110 3.42 4.59 -2.47
N THR A 111 4.66 4.21 -2.72
CA THR A 111 5.15 2.84 -2.52
C THR A 111 6.62 2.82 -2.15
N CYS A 112 7.04 1.81 -1.39
CA CYS A 112 8.44 1.48 -1.14
C CYS A 112 8.94 0.36 -2.05
N ASP A 113 8.08 -0.20 -2.89
CA ASP A 113 8.43 -1.29 -3.79
C ASP A 113 8.95 -0.72 -5.11
N ALA A 114 10.26 -0.90 -5.38
CA ALA A 114 10.91 -0.38 -6.57
C ALA A 114 10.33 -0.97 -7.86
N THR A 115 9.94 -2.24 -7.85
CA THR A 115 9.35 -2.91 -9.01
C THR A 115 7.98 -2.34 -9.33
N LEU A 116 7.16 -2.11 -8.31
CA LEU A 116 5.85 -1.48 -8.48
C LEU A 116 5.99 -0.03 -8.94
N ALA A 117 6.94 0.72 -8.37
CA ALA A 117 7.22 2.09 -8.80
C ALA A 117 7.60 2.16 -10.28
N ALA A 118 8.47 1.25 -10.74
CA ALA A 118 8.87 1.19 -12.15
C ALA A 118 7.68 0.92 -13.06
N LEU A 119 6.80 -0.01 -12.70
CA LEU A 119 5.61 -0.29 -13.49
C LEU A 119 4.65 0.89 -13.51
N ALA A 120 4.48 1.60 -12.39
CA ALA A 120 3.67 2.81 -12.33
C ALA A 120 4.20 3.88 -13.31
N GLU A 121 5.50 4.07 -13.36
CA GLU A 121 6.11 5.00 -14.31
C GLU A 121 5.83 4.62 -15.77
N HIS A 122 5.96 3.33 -16.11
CA HIS A 122 5.62 2.83 -17.44
C HIS A 122 4.17 3.08 -17.82
N LEU A 123 3.27 3.11 -16.86
CA LEU A 123 1.85 3.35 -17.05
C LEU A 123 1.47 4.83 -16.93
N SER A 124 2.46 5.71 -16.80
CA SER A 124 2.26 7.15 -16.60
C SER A 124 1.45 7.48 -15.35
N ILE A 125 1.56 6.66 -14.32
CA ILE A 125 0.98 6.92 -13.00
C ILE A 125 2.03 7.68 -12.19
N PRO A 126 1.72 8.92 -11.73
CA PRO A 126 2.70 9.68 -10.95
C PRO A 126 3.02 9.01 -9.63
N LEU A 127 4.27 9.15 -9.18
CA LEU A 127 4.69 8.68 -7.88
C LEU A 127 4.64 9.81 -6.87
N TRP A 128 4.18 9.49 -5.66
CA TRP A 128 4.22 10.44 -4.55
C TRP A 128 5.66 10.69 -4.13
N SER A 129 6.01 11.95 -3.95
CA SER A 129 7.32 12.37 -3.47
C SER A 129 7.20 13.09 -2.13
N HIS A 130 8.10 12.76 -1.21
CA HIS A 130 8.16 13.37 0.11
C HIS A 130 9.17 14.52 0.16
N ALA A 131 9.75 14.84 -0.97
CA ALA A 131 10.75 15.90 -1.04
C ALA A 131 10.17 17.28 -0.77
#